data_81674afcd11e2437f57d0c3cc1c698da
#
_entry.id   81674afcd11e2437f57d0c3cc1c698da
#
_cell.length_a   1.000
_cell.length_b   1.000
_cell.length_c   1.000
_cell.angle_alpha   90.00
_cell.angle_beta   90.00
_cell.angle_gamma   90.00
#
_symmetry.space_group_name_H-M   'P 1'
#
loop_
_entity.id
_entity.type
_entity.pdbx_description
1 polymer ?
#
loop_
_entity_poly.entity_id
_entity_poly.type
_entity_poly.pdbx_seq_one_letter_code
_entity_poly.pdbx_strand_id
1 'polypeptide(L)'
;MTEATFSPDRRAMMGLAALGLAAAALPIGANAALANEPAGGAPPKTGLTPDQALARLQAGNSKFLGNNRPLADLSNARRLALAKGQAPYAALVGCADSRVSPEHLFGEGLGELFVVRTAGNYVDDAGLGSLAYSVAALGVPLIVVVGHERCGAVDAATKLVTGNKQLPPVLTRMVEPILPAVVDAQAHHASQGGDLLDHAIHYNVSHVVKQLRESRDPLFSEPLSEGKLKIVGAYYDLDTGKVEFFDRG
;
A
#
# COMPACT_ATOMS: atom_id res chain seq x y z
N MET A 1 34.19 -13.39 -39.64
CA MET A 1 32.90 -13.38 -38.91
C MET A 1 32.78 -14.76 -38.32
N THR A 2 33.20 -14.92 -37.08
CA THR A 2 33.32 -16.20 -36.38
C THR A 2 32.27 -16.25 -35.27
N GLU A 3 31.30 -17.14 -35.43
CA GLU A 3 30.30 -17.47 -34.42
C GLU A 3 30.97 -18.23 -33.27
N ALA A 4 30.82 -17.76 -32.06
CA ALA A 4 31.21 -18.47 -30.85
C ALA A 4 30.04 -19.29 -30.33
N THR A 5 30.08 -20.59 -30.53
CA THR A 5 29.16 -21.57 -29.96
C THR A 5 29.56 -21.87 -28.52
N PHE A 6 28.66 -21.58 -27.58
CA PHE A 6 28.80 -21.95 -26.16
C PHE A 6 28.24 -23.37 -25.96
N SER A 7 29.12 -24.33 -25.59
CA SER A 7 28.73 -25.70 -25.23
C SER A 7 28.87 -25.89 -23.72
N PRO A 8 27.80 -26.29 -22.99
CA PRO A 8 27.92 -26.62 -21.58
C PRO A 8 28.37 -28.10 -21.42
N ASP A 9 29.43 -28.28 -20.65
CA ASP A 9 30.02 -29.57 -20.30
C ASP A 9 29.10 -30.35 -19.33
N ARG A 10 28.70 -31.56 -19.74
CA ARG A 10 27.72 -32.45 -19.06
C ARG A 10 28.35 -33.52 -18.16
N ARG A 11 29.49 -33.27 -17.55
CA ARG A 11 30.19 -34.29 -16.79
C ARG A 11 30.60 -33.92 -15.36
N ALA A 12 29.64 -33.41 -14.57
CA ALA A 12 29.89 -33.25 -13.12
C ALA A 12 28.60 -33.38 -12.32
N MET A 13 27.88 -34.48 -12.47
CA MET A 13 26.81 -34.88 -11.54
C MET A 13 26.74 -36.39 -11.41
N MET A 14 27.59 -36.97 -10.56
CA MET A 14 27.33 -38.25 -9.90
C MET A 14 28.16 -38.34 -8.62
N GLY A 15 27.52 -38.03 -7.52
CA GLY A 15 28.00 -38.28 -6.15
C GLY A 15 26.82 -38.43 -5.22
N LEU A 16 26.16 -39.59 -5.24
CA LEU A 16 25.20 -39.97 -4.22
C LEU A 16 25.92 -40.21 -2.90
N ALA A 17 25.52 -39.47 -1.86
CA ALA A 17 25.72 -39.92 -0.49
C ALA A 17 24.36 -39.87 0.21
N ALA A 18 23.81 -41.05 0.48
CA ALA A 18 22.64 -41.26 1.31
C ALA A 18 22.98 -40.92 2.76
N LEU A 19 22.28 -39.98 3.35
CA LEU A 19 22.28 -39.74 4.80
C LEU A 19 20.83 -39.67 5.29
N GLY A 20 20.58 -40.46 6.32
CA GLY A 20 19.28 -40.84 6.82
C GLY A 20 18.43 -39.69 7.33
N LEU A 21 17.12 -39.79 7.10
CA LEU A 21 16.08 -38.96 7.72
C LEU A 21 15.97 -39.33 9.20
N ALA A 22 16.44 -38.46 10.06
CA ALA A 22 15.94 -38.37 11.43
C ALA A 22 14.87 -37.28 11.46
N ALA A 23 13.61 -37.67 11.53
CA ALA A 23 12.50 -36.74 11.74
C ALA A 23 12.55 -36.21 13.17
N ALA A 24 13.14 -35.06 13.36
CA ALA A 24 13.01 -34.27 14.60
C ALA A 24 11.75 -33.40 14.45
N ALA A 25 10.71 -33.73 15.23
CA ALA A 25 9.55 -32.89 15.40
C ALA A 25 9.98 -31.57 16.06
N LEU A 26 9.95 -30.48 15.31
CA LEU A 26 10.13 -29.16 15.85
C LEU A 26 8.82 -28.68 16.49
N PRO A 27 8.83 -28.10 17.69
CA PRO A 27 7.64 -27.54 18.28
C PRO A 27 7.18 -26.32 17.47
N ILE A 28 5.91 -26.36 17.01
CA ILE A 28 5.21 -25.20 16.44
C ILE A 28 4.90 -24.27 17.63
N GLY A 29 5.76 -23.32 17.87
CA GLY A 29 5.60 -22.37 18.95
C GLY A 29 6.84 -21.52 19.10
N ALA A 30 7.11 -20.67 18.12
CA ALA A 30 8.01 -19.54 18.31
C ALA A 30 7.65 -18.48 17.27
N ASN A 31 7.20 -17.33 17.74
CA ASN A 31 7.29 -16.09 17.01
C ASN A 31 8.72 -15.98 16.46
N ALA A 32 8.91 -16.44 15.22
CA ALA A 32 10.14 -16.19 14.51
C ALA A 32 10.16 -14.68 14.22
N ALA A 33 10.82 -13.96 15.09
CA ALA A 33 11.20 -12.58 14.89
C ALA A 33 11.71 -12.41 13.46
N LEU A 34 11.04 -11.58 12.68
CA LEU A 34 11.60 -10.95 11.49
C LEU A 34 12.67 -9.94 11.97
N ALA A 35 13.64 -10.43 12.71
CA ALA A 35 14.77 -9.66 13.20
C ALA A 35 15.91 -9.84 12.22
N ASN A 36 15.89 -9.03 11.16
CA ASN A 36 17.13 -8.53 10.63
C ASN A 36 17.38 -7.20 11.34
N GLU A 37 17.86 -7.26 12.59
CA GLU A 37 18.31 -6.07 13.29
C GLU A 37 19.52 -5.49 12.56
N PRO A 38 19.45 -4.27 12.00
CA PRO A 38 20.66 -3.59 11.60
C PRO A 38 21.50 -3.38 12.89
N ALA A 39 22.79 -3.69 12.81
CA ALA A 39 23.74 -3.47 13.90
C ALA A 39 23.73 -1.98 14.32
N GLY A 40 23.02 -1.66 15.38
CA GLY A 40 22.79 -0.32 15.89
C GLY A 40 21.31 -0.13 16.18
N GLY A 41 20.87 -0.12 17.40
CA GLY A 41 19.54 -0.09 17.98
C GLY A 41 18.35 0.13 17.04
N ALA A 42 17.22 -0.50 17.31
CA ALA A 42 16.00 -0.36 16.51
C ALA A 42 15.76 1.13 16.18
N PRO A 43 15.46 1.48 14.92
CA PRO A 43 15.18 2.86 14.56
C PRO A 43 14.06 3.40 15.45
N PRO A 44 14.12 4.67 15.87
CA PRO A 44 13.07 5.23 16.70
C PRO A 44 11.74 5.12 15.97
N LYS A 45 10.76 4.42 16.58
CA LYS A 45 9.39 4.39 16.07
C LYS A 45 8.80 5.78 16.19
N THR A 46 7.86 6.13 15.31
CA THR A 46 7.11 7.38 15.47
C THR A 46 6.42 7.40 16.83
N GLY A 47 6.47 8.54 17.54
CA GLY A 47 5.74 8.74 18.80
C GLY A 47 4.31 9.24 18.61
N LEU A 48 3.81 9.32 17.36
CA LEU A 48 2.48 9.83 17.08
C LEU A 48 1.41 8.76 17.35
N THR A 49 0.28 9.19 17.90
CA THR A 49 -0.93 8.37 17.93
C THR A 49 -1.58 8.31 16.52
N PRO A 50 -2.49 7.36 16.25
CA PRO A 50 -3.20 7.31 14.96
C PRO A 50 -3.90 8.62 14.59
N ASP A 51 -4.54 9.28 15.56
CA ASP A 51 -5.23 10.55 15.33
C ASP A 51 -4.28 11.72 15.07
N GLN A 52 -3.14 11.75 15.76
CA GLN A 52 -2.09 12.74 15.50
C GLN A 52 -1.48 12.55 14.10
N ALA A 53 -1.26 11.32 13.67
CA ALA A 53 -0.79 10.99 12.33
C ALA A 53 -1.79 11.45 11.26
N LEU A 54 -3.09 11.19 11.46
CA LEU A 54 -4.15 11.65 10.57
C LEU A 54 -4.23 13.18 10.51
N ALA A 55 -4.18 13.84 11.65
CA ALA A 55 -4.19 15.31 11.72
C ALA A 55 -2.98 15.93 10.99
N ARG A 56 -1.81 15.29 11.07
CA ARG A 56 -0.61 15.72 10.34
C ARG A 56 -0.80 15.64 8.83
N LEU A 57 -1.37 14.54 8.29
CA LEU A 57 -1.69 14.42 6.87
C LEU A 57 -2.69 15.49 6.42
N GLN A 58 -3.77 15.71 7.20
CA GLN A 58 -4.77 16.74 6.89
C GLN A 58 -4.16 18.14 6.83
N ALA A 59 -3.29 18.46 7.80
CA ALA A 59 -2.58 19.74 7.80
C ALA A 59 -1.61 19.86 6.62
N GLY A 60 -0.95 18.77 6.22
CA GLY A 60 -0.09 18.71 5.02
C GLY A 60 -0.85 19.03 3.75
N ASN A 61 -2.01 18.39 3.52
CA ASN A 61 -2.85 18.68 2.36
C ASN A 61 -3.40 20.11 2.38
N SER A 62 -3.78 20.64 3.54
CA SER A 62 -4.20 22.03 3.66
C SER A 62 -3.11 23.02 3.21
N LYS A 63 -1.84 22.75 3.53
CA LYS A 63 -0.70 23.54 3.04
C LYS A 63 -0.48 23.38 1.54
N PHE A 64 -0.72 22.17 1.02
CA PHE A 64 -0.66 21.92 -0.42
C PHE A 64 -1.65 22.80 -1.18
N LEU A 65 -2.90 22.91 -0.69
CA LEU A 65 -3.95 23.75 -1.28
C LEU A 65 -3.61 25.26 -1.20
N GLY A 66 -3.00 25.69 -0.12
CA GLY A 66 -2.69 27.11 0.14
C GLY A 66 -1.48 27.66 -0.60
N ASN A 67 -0.85 26.91 -1.53
CA ASN A 67 0.43 27.28 -2.17
C ASN A 67 1.58 27.57 -1.18
N ASN A 68 1.41 27.24 0.06
CA ASN A 68 2.37 27.49 1.14
C ASN A 68 3.04 26.19 1.58
N ARG A 69 3.66 25.51 0.60
CA ARG A 69 4.30 24.23 0.84
C ARG A 69 5.64 24.43 1.54
N PRO A 70 5.85 23.88 2.74
CA PRO A 70 7.19 23.72 3.23
C PRO A 70 7.96 22.83 2.25
N LEU A 71 9.17 23.24 1.88
CA LEU A 71 10.06 22.36 1.12
C LEU A 71 10.38 21.14 1.99
N ALA A 72 10.10 19.95 1.45
CA ALA A 72 10.52 18.71 2.08
C ALA A 72 12.04 18.71 2.25
N ASP A 73 12.54 18.25 3.39
CA ASP A 73 13.99 18.10 3.58
C ASP A 73 14.51 16.92 2.76
N LEU A 74 15.13 17.23 1.63
CA LEU A 74 15.79 16.28 0.73
C LEU A 74 17.32 16.38 0.81
N SER A 75 17.85 17.01 1.86
CA SER A 75 19.29 17.24 2.04
C SER A 75 20.09 15.95 2.16
N ASN A 76 21.41 16.05 1.89
CA ASN A 76 22.33 14.95 2.13
C ASN A 76 22.37 14.54 3.61
N ALA A 77 22.25 15.49 4.53
CA ALA A 77 22.20 15.22 5.98
C ALA A 77 20.98 14.35 6.33
N ARG A 78 19.78 14.70 5.81
CA ARG A 78 18.57 13.91 6.01
C ARG A 78 18.74 12.50 5.44
N ARG A 79 19.22 12.37 4.20
CA ARG A 79 19.44 11.07 3.56
C ARG A 79 20.42 10.19 4.35
N LEU A 80 21.54 10.74 4.84
CA LEU A 80 22.51 10.00 5.64
C LEU A 80 21.95 9.58 7.00
N ALA A 81 21.13 10.40 7.62
CA ALA A 81 20.43 10.03 8.85
C ALA A 81 19.48 8.84 8.63
N LEU A 82 18.68 8.89 7.54
CA LEU A 82 17.73 7.83 7.17
C LEU A 82 18.40 6.54 6.68
N ALA A 83 19.66 6.59 6.23
CA ALA A 83 20.41 5.37 5.87
C ALA A 83 20.61 4.42 7.08
N LYS A 84 20.47 4.92 8.30
CA LYS A 84 20.58 4.14 9.55
C LYS A 84 19.24 3.55 10.01
N GLY A 85 18.12 3.98 9.46
CA GLY A 85 16.78 3.51 9.80
C GLY A 85 15.69 4.49 9.38
N GLN A 86 14.43 4.04 9.43
CA GLN A 86 13.25 4.83 9.07
C GLN A 86 12.20 4.73 10.18
N ALA A 87 11.40 5.77 10.33
CA ALA A 87 10.28 5.82 11.28
C ALA A 87 9.07 6.52 10.64
N PRO A 88 8.49 5.96 9.59
CA PRO A 88 7.34 6.55 8.93
C PRO A 88 6.16 6.63 9.91
N TYR A 89 5.42 7.74 9.86
CA TYR A 89 4.27 7.94 10.74
C TYR A 89 2.95 7.51 10.11
N ALA A 90 2.92 7.25 8.81
CA ALA A 90 1.76 6.73 8.10
C ALA A 90 2.18 5.82 6.95
N ALA A 91 1.36 4.80 6.67
CA ALA A 91 1.44 4.03 5.44
C ALA A 91 0.32 4.47 4.49
N LEU A 92 0.64 4.69 3.22
CA LEU A 92 -0.31 5.07 2.19
C LEU A 92 -0.46 3.96 1.16
N VAL A 93 -1.70 3.57 0.90
CA VAL A 93 -2.08 2.75 -0.26
C VAL A 93 -2.63 3.69 -1.32
N GLY A 94 -1.93 3.85 -2.42
CA GLY A 94 -2.30 4.79 -3.47
C GLY A 94 -2.28 4.19 -4.87
N CYS A 95 -2.82 4.95 -5.82
CA CYS A 95 -2.71 4.58 -7.22
C CYS A 95 -1.28 4.81 -7.75
N ALA A 96 -0.87 3.96 -8.71
CA ALA A 96 0.36 4.16 -9.49
C ALA A 96 0.30 5.37 -10.44
N ASP A 97 -0.84 6.03 -10.56
CA ASP A 97 -1.05 7.22 -11.40
C ASP A 97 -0.04 8.32 -11.09
N SER A 98 0.64 8.82 -12.12
CA SER A 98 1.74 9.80 -11.98
C SER A 98 1.29 11.16 -11.39
N ARG A 99 0.00 11.47 -11.44
CA ARG A 99 -0.60 12.69 -10.87
C ARG A 99 -0.82 12.60 -9.36
N VAL A 100 -0.70 11.39 -8.78
CA VAL A 100 -0.96 11.10 -7.38
C VAL A 100 0.35 10.74 -6.69
N SER A 101 1.07 11.74 -6.18
CA SER A 101 2.30 11.55 -5.41
C SER A 101 2.01 11.83 -3.94
N PRO A 102 1.94 10.80 -3.08
CA PRO A 102 1.57 10.98 -1.67
C PRO A 102 2.43 11.99 -0.94
N GLU A 103 3.75 11.95 -1.14
CA GLU A 103 4.67 12.88 -0.49
C GLU A 103 4.37 14.33 -0.87
N HIS A 104 4.02 14.58 -2.13
CA HIS A 104 3.68 15.93 -2.58
C HIS A 104 2.31 16.38 -2.06
N LEU A 105 1.30 15.49 -2.07
CA LEU A 105 -0.06 15.80 -1.61
C LEU A 105 -0.11 16.19 -0.14
N PHE A 106 0.80 15.62 0.67
CA PHE A 106 0.84 15.84 2.11
C PHE A 106 2.05 16.69 2.55
N GLY A 107 2.90 17.12 1.61
CA GLY A 107 4.06 17.97 1.89
C GLY A 107 5.12 17.26 2.73
N GLU A 108 5.26 15.96 2.57
CA GLU A 108 6.16 15.13 3.36
C GLU A 108 7.49 14.87 2.64
N GLY A 109 8.53 14.62 3.43
CA GLY A 109 9.87 14.34 2.94
C GLY A 109 10.24 12.87 3.00
N LEU A 110 11.54 12.61 2.77
CA LEU A 110 12.10 11.26 2.86
C LEU A 110 11.91 10.66 4.25
N GLY A 111 11.42 9.40 4.29
CA GLY A 111 11.29 8.60 5.51
C GLY A 111 10.06 8.90 6.35
N GLU A 112 9.19 9.82 5.93
CA GLU A 112 7.99 10.21 6.67
C GLU A 112 6.78 9.30 6.35
N LEU A 113 6.69 8.81 5.11
CA LEU A 113 5.61 7.95 4.65
C LEU A 113 6.15 6.60 4.18
N PHE A 114 5.40 5.53 4.45
CA PHE A 114 5.58 4.22 3.86
C PHE A 114 4.55 4.06 2.74
N VAL A 115 4.97 3.84 1.48
CA VAL A 115 4.06 3.95 0.34
C VAL A 115 3.95 2.64 -0.42
N VAL A 116 2.71 2.14 -0.58
CA VAL A 116 2.34 1.00 -1.43
C VAL A 116 1.50 1.54 -2.59
N ARG A 117 1.89 1.24 -3.85
CA ARG A 117 1.20 1.77 -5.02
C ARG A 117 0.92 0.69 -6.05
N THR A 118 -0.34 0.55 -6.42
CA THR A 118 -0.82 -0.30 -7.50
C THR A 118 -1.75 0.50 -8.42
N ALA A 119 -1.94 0.10 -9.67
CA ALA A 119 -2.92 0.76 -10.54
C ALA A 119 -4.34 0.52 -10.00
N GLY A 120 -4.98 1.56 -9.46
CA GLY A 120 -6.31 1.48 -8.82
C GLY A 120 -6.27 1.20 -7.32
N ASN A 121 -5.17 1.47 -6.64
CA ASN A 121 -5.01 1.45 -5.17
C ASN A 121 -5.57 0.18 -4.46
N TYR A 122 -5.58 -0.98 -5.13
CA TYR A 122 -5.92 -2.25 -4.49
C TYR A 122 -4.71 -2.83 -3.73
N VAL A 123 -4.97 -3.76 -2.82
CA VAL A 123 -3.95 -4.45 -2.03
C VAL A 123 -3.95 -5.93 -2.39
N ASP A 124 -2.85 -6.39 -2.97
CA ASP A 124 -2.52 -7.79 -3.21
C ASP A 124 -1.67 -8.38 -2.06
N ASP A 125 -1.25 -9.62 -2.18
CA ASP A 125 -0.45 -10.30 -1.15
C ASP A 125 0.87 -9.57 -0.86
N ALA A 126 1.53 -9.00 -1.88
CA ALA A 126 2.76 -8.24 -1.71
C ALA A 126 2.50 -6.90 -1.00
N GLY A 127 1.43 -6.22 -1.37
CA GLY A 127 0.95 -5.01 -0.71
C GLY A 127 0.56 -5.27 0.74
N LEU A 128 -0.19 -6.36 1.00
CA LEU A 128 -0.60 -6.76 2.34
C LEU A 128 0.61 -7.05 3.23
N GLY A 129 1.57 -7.84 2.74
CA GLY A 129 2.81 -8.12 3.46
C GLY A 129 3.63 -6.87 3.74
N SER A 130 3.68 -5.93 2.78
CA SER A 130 4.36 -4.63 2.97
C SER A 130 3.70 -3.79 4.05
N LEU A 131 2.36 -3.73 4.07
CA LEU A 131 1.61 -3.02 5.11
C LEU A 131 1.79 -3.67 6.48
N ALA A 132 1.72 -5.01 6.56
CA ALA A 132 1.99 -5.75 7.79
C ALA A 132 3.39 -5.46 8.34
N TYR A 133 4.41 -5.43 7.46
CA TYR A 133 5.76 -5.03 7.83
C TYR A 133 5.79 -3.60 8.39
N SER A 134 5.10 -2.65 7.76
CA SER A 134 5.06 -1.26 8.21
C SER A 134 4.49 -1.12 9.62
N VAL A 135 3.45 -1.90 9.94
CA VAL A 135 2.82 -1.89 11.28
C VAL A 135 3.70 -2.62 12.30
N ALA A 136 4.10 -3.85 12.01
CA ALA A 136 4.80 -4.72 12.97
C ALA A 136 6.24 -4.28 13.23
N ALA A 137 7.01 -4.03 12.16
CA ALA A 137 8.43 -3.72 12.27
C ALA A 137 8.70 -2.22 12.48
N LEU A 138 7.98 -1.34 11.78
CA LEU A 138 8.22 0.10 11.84
C LEU A 138 7.29 0.82 12.82
N GLY A 139 6.23 0.16 13.30
CA GLY A 139 5.29 0.74 14.27
C GLY A 139 4.44 1.87 13.69
N VAL A 140 4.09 1.77 12.40
CA VAL A 140 3.21 2.74 11.73
C VAL A 140 1.82 2.71 12.38
N PRO A 141 1.32 3.84 12.89
CA PRO A 141 0.03 3.90 13.60
C PRO A 141 -1.16 4.16 12.67
N LEU A 142 -0.95 4.51 11.40
CA LEU A 142 -2.00 4.92 10.49
C LEU A 142 -1.77 4.33 9.10
N ILE A 143 -2.79 3.68 8.55
CA ILE A 143 -2.87 3.32 7.12
C ILE A 143 -3.95 4.15 6.46
N VAL A 144 -3.65 4.79 5.32
CA VAL A 144 -4.61 5.54 4.53
C VAL A 144 -4.70 4.94 3.13
N VAL A 145 -5.90 4.56 2.72
CA VAL A 145 -6.20 4.14 1.34
C VAL A 145 -6.71 5.35 0.57
N VAL A 146 -5.95 5.78 -0.44
CA VAL A 146 -6.24 6.99 -1.21
C VAL A 146 -6.66 6.62 -2.63
N GLY A 147 -7.95 6.76 -2.92
CA GLY A 147 -8.48 6.79 -4.28
C GLY A 147 -8.32 8.19 -4.88
N HIS A 148 -8.50 8.31 -6.18
CA HIS A 148 -8.40 9.62 -6.83
C HIS A 148 -9.38 9.76 -7.98
N GLU A 149 -9.77 10.98 -8.24
CA GLU A 149 -10.64 11.36 -9.33
C GLU A 149 -10.12 10.87 -10.68
N ARG A 150 -11.03 10.44 -11.56
CA ARG A 150 -10.70 9.98 -12.92
C ARG A 150 -9.62 8.89 -12.96
N CYS A 151 -9.69 7.93 -12.05
CA CYS A 151 -8.75 6.81 -11.99
C CYS A 151 -8.91 5.88 -13.20
N GLY A 152 -7.86 5.79 -14.04
CA GLY A 152 -7.90 5.00 -15.26
C GLY A 152 -8.06 3.48 -15.05
N ALA A 153 -7.58 2.94 -13.93
CA ALA A 153 -7.74 1.53 -13.60
C ALA A 153 -9.19 1.20 -13.17
N VAL A 154 -9.80 2.08 -12.37
CA VAL A 154 -11.21 1.94 -11.98
C VAL A 154 -12.15 2.17 -13.18
N ASP A 155 -11.84 3.13 -14.06
CA ASP A 155 -12.56 3.33 -15.32
C ASP A 155 -12.49 2.09 -16.23
N ALA A 156 -11.30 1.46 -16.32
CA ALA A 156 -11.14 0.22 -17.09
C ALA A 156 -11.96 -0.93 -16.49
N ALA A 157 -12.01 -1.08 -15.16
CA ALA A 157 -12.85 -2.04 -14.46
C ALA A 157 -14.34 -1.76 -14.71
N THR A 158 -14.76 -0.50 -14.62
CA THR A 158 -16.14 -0.06 -14.88
C THR A 158 -16.57 -0.41 -16.31
N LYS A 159 -15.72 -0.13 -17.30
CA LYS A 159 -16.00 -0.48 -18.71
C LYS A 159 -16.03 -1.98 -18.95
N LEU A 160 -15.26 -2.77 -18.22
CA LEU A 160 -15.30 -4.24 -18.32
C LEU A 160 -16.62 -4.78 -17.75
N VAL A 161 -17.05 -4.31 -16.57
CA VAL A 161 -18.30 -4.74 -15.91
C VAL A 161 -19.54 -4.32 -16.71
N THR A 162 -19.55 -3.10 -17.27
CA THR A 162 -20.66 -2.62 -18.10
C THR A 162 -20.70 -3.23 -19.50
N GLY A 163 -19.74 -4.10 -19.86
CA GLY A 163 -19.63 -4.73 -21.17
C GLY A 163 -19.19 -3.82 -22.31
N ASN A 164 -18.75 -2.60 -22.00
CA ASN A 164 -18.39 -1.58 -22.99
C ASN A 164 -16.97 -1.75 -23.55
N LYS A 165 -16.12 -2.61 -22.94
CA LYS A 165 -14.73 -2.78 -23.38
C LYS A 165 -14.18 -4.15 -22.98
N GLN A 166 -13.49 -4.79 -23.94
CA GLN A 166 -12.61 -5.93 -23.66
C GLN A 166 -11.20 -5.41 -23.34
N LEU A 167 -10.55 -6.03 -22.35
CA LEU A 167 -9.19 -5.70 -21.97
C LEU A 167 -8.22 -6.83 -22.36
N PRO A 168 -6.95 -6.52 -22.69
CA PRO A 168 -5.92 -7.54 -22.78
C PRO A 168 -5.80 -8.35 -21.47
N PRO A 169 -5.44 -9.67 -21.53
CA PRO A 169 -5.47 -10.53 -20.34
C PRO A 169 -4.68 -10.02 -19.14
N VAL A 170 -3.55 -9.37 -19.36
CA VAL A 170 -2.74 -8.79 -18.26
C VAL A 170 -3.46 -7.63 -17.58
N LEU A 171 -4.18 -6.79 -18.34
CA LEU A 171 -4.97 -5.68 -17.77
C LEU A 171 -6.25 -6.18 -17.12
N THR A 172 -6.87 -7.25 -17.66
CA THR A 172 -8.03 -7.89 -17.01
C THR A 172 -7.65 -8.34 -15.61
N ARG A 173 -6.56 -9.12 -15.46
CA ARG A 173 -6.07 -9.56 -14.14
C ARG A 173 -5.73 -8.39 -13.20
N MET A 174 -5.19 -7.30 -13.74
CA MET A 174 -4.86 -6.11 -12.95
C MET A 174 -6.12 -5.46 -12.34
N VAL A 175 -7.24 -5.45 -13.06
CA VAL A 175 -8.49 -4.83 -12.57
C VAL A 175 -9.44 -5.80 -11.85
N GLU A 176 -9.19 -7.10 -11.89
CA GLU A 176 -10.02 -8.10 -11.18
C GLU A 176 -10.29 -7.76 -9.72
N PRO A 177 -9.32 -7.32 -8.91
CA PRO A 177 -9.57 -6.95 -7.52
C PRO A 177 -10.53 -5.76 -7.33
N ILE A 178 -10.71 -4.94 -8.38
CA ILE A 178 -11.55 -3.74 -8.36
C ILE A 178 -13.01 -4.08 -8.74
N LEU A 179 -13.26 -5.19 -9.47
CA LEU A 179 -14.57 -5.52 -10.02
C LEU A 179 -15.69 -5.57 -8.96
N PRO A 180 -15.51 -6.14 -7.75
CA PRO A 180 -16.56 -6.15 -6.73
C PRO A 180 -17.02 -4.74 -6.35
N ALA A 181 -16.10 -3.80 -6.21
CA ALA A 181 -16.42 -2.40 -5.90
C ALA A 181 -17.22 -1.72 -7.01
N VAL A 182 -16.93 -2.06 -8.29
CA VAL A 182 -17.70 -1.54 -9.42
C VAL A 182 -19.13 -2.09 -9.42
N VAL A 183 -19.31 -3.38 -9.08
CA VAL A 183 -20.66 -3.99 -8.99
C VAL A 183 -21.49 -3.29 -7.92
N ASP A 184 -20.93 -3.04 -6.75
CA ASP A 184 -21.62 -2.32 -5.68
C ASP A 184 -21.94 -0.87 -6.08
N ALA A 185 -20.99 -0.21 -6.76
CA ALA A 185 -21.19 1.14 -7.30
C ALA A 185 -22.31 1.19 -8.34
N GLN A 186 -22.46 0.17 -9.20
CA GLN A 186 -23.58 0.09 -10.15
C GLN A 186 -24.94 -0.01 -9.44
N ALA A 187 -25.04 -0.84 -8.39
CA ALA A 187 -26.26 -0.96 -7.61
C ALA A 187 -26.63 0.37 -6.94
N HIS A 188 -25.66 1.08 -6.41
CA HIS A 188 -25.86 2.42 -5.83
C HIS A 188 -26.27 3.44 -6.89
N HIS A 189 -25.55 3.50 -8.01
CA HIS A 189 -25.82 4.41 -9.13
C HIS A 189 -27.25 4.22 -9.67
N ALA A 190 -27.72 2.97 -9.82
CA ALA A 190 -29.07 2.67 -10.28
C ALA A 190 -30.16 3.24 -9.36
N SER A 191 -29.88 3.39 -8.06
CA SER A 191 -30.83 3.90 -7.06
C SER A 191 -30.73 5.40 -6.80
N GLN A 192 -29.53 5.98 -6.88
CA GLN A 192 -29.24 7.36 -6.46
C GLN A 192 -28.82 8.28 -7.62
N GLY A 193 -28.46 7.72 -8.78
CA GLY A 193 -27.87 8.47 -9.88
C GLY A 193 -26.44 8.92 -9.60
N GLY A 194 -25.97 9.97 -10.26
CA GLY A 194 -24.61 10.52 -10.12
C GLY A 194 -23.62 9.95 -11.14
N ASP A 195 -22.32 10.10 -10.90
CA ASP A 195 -21.26 9.55 -11.76
C ASP A 195 -20.86 8.15 -11.28
N LEU A 196 -21.06 7.16 -12.14
CA LEU A 196 -20.71 5.76 -11.84
C LEU A 196 -19.22 5.58 -11.56
N LEU A 197 -18.33 6.28 -12.28
CA LEU A 197 -16.89 6.16 -12.06
C LEU A 197 -16.50 6.71 -10.68
N ASP A 198 -17.07 7.84 -10.30
CA ASP A 198 -16.83 8.45 -8.99
C ASP A 198 -17.30 7.52 -7.85
N HIS A 199 -18.52 6.97 -7.98
CA HIS A 199 -19.02 5.94 -7.04
C HIS A 199 -18.08 4.74 -6.97
N ALA A 200 -17.63 4.22 -8.12
CA ALA A 200 -16.73 3.06 -8.17
C ALA A 200 -15.39 3.33 -7.48
N ILE A 201 -14.85 4.54 -7.59
CA ILE A 201 -13.62 4.94 -6.89
C ILE A 201 -13.84 4.92 -5.37
N HIS A 202 -14.92 5.52 -4.87
CA HIS A 202 -15.25 5.53 -3.45
C HIS A 202 -15.49 4.12 -2.89
N TYR A 203 -16.25 3.28 -3.61
CA TYR A 203 -16.46 1.89 -3.24
C TYR A 203 -15.18 1.09 -3.22
N ASN A 204 -14.28 1.30 -4.21
CA ASN A 204 -12.99 0.62 -4.25
C ASN A 204 -12.11 0.97 -3.03
N VAL A 205 -12.07 2.23 -2.63
CA VAL A 205 -11.39 2.65 -1.39
C VAL A 205 -12.01 1.95 -0.18
N SER A 206 -13.35 1.98 -0.06
CA SER A 206 -14.05 1.37 1.06
C SER A 206 -13.85 -0.16 1.13
N HIS A 207 -13.80 -0.85 -0.02
CA HIS A 207 -13.50 -2.28 -0.09
C HIS A 207 -12.11 -2.60 0.44
N VAL A 208 -11.09 -1.83 0.05
CA VAL A 208 -9.72 -2.03 0.53
C VAL A 208 -9.61 -1.71 2.02
N VAL A 209 -10.25 -0.64 2.49
CA VAL A 209 -10.33 -0.30 3.92
C VAL A 209 -10.98 -1.44 4.71
N LYS A 210 -12.09 -1.97 4.22
CA LYS A 210 -12.79 -3.11 4.82
C LYS A 210 -11.91 -4.35 4.85
N GLN A 211 -11.26 -4.70 3.72
CA GLN A 211 -10.32 -5.82 3.63
C GLN A 211 -9.25 -5.75 4.73
N LEU A 212 -8.66 -4.60 4.94
CA LEU A 212 -7.60 -4.40 5.91
C LEU A 212 -8.12 -4.42 7.36
N ARG A 213 -9.29 -3.79 7.64
CA ARG A 213 -9.91 -3.75 8.98
C ARG A 213 -10.43 -5.11 9.43
N GLU A 214 -10.96 -5.91 8.50
CA GLU A 214 -11.50 -7.25 8.76
C GLU A 214 -10.42 -8.35 8.66
N SER A 215 -9.15 -7.97 8.44
CA SER A 215 -8.05 -8.93 8.42
C SER A 215 -7.95 -9.66 9.75
N ARG A 216 -7.87 -10.99 9.65
CA ARG A 216 -7.65 -11.87 10.82
C ARG A 216 -6.18 -12.04 11.16
N ASP A 217 -5.28 -11.47 10.36
CA ASP A 217 -3.85 -11.50 10.66
C ASP A 217 -3.57 -10.70 11.94
N PRO A 218 -2.92 -11.31 12.94
CA PRO A 218 -2.61 -10.64 14.20
C PRO A 218 -1.83 -9.34 14.05
N LEU A 219 -1.04 -9.20 12.99
CA LEU A 219 -0.27 -7.98 12.70
C LEU A 219 -1.15 -6.76 12.41
N PHE A 220 -2.42 -6.98 12.06
CA PHE A 220 -3.43 -5.90 11.92
C PHE A 220 -4.46 -5.94 13.04
N SER A 221 -5.03 -7.12 13.33
CA SER A 221 -6.18 -7.24 14.25
C SER A 221 -5.82 -6.86 15.68
N GLU A 222 -4.62 -7.19 16.16
CA GLU A 222 -4.19 -6.82 17.52
C GLU A 222 -4.03 -5.30 17.67
N PRO A 223 -3.20 -4.60 16.85
CA PRO A 223 -3.05 -3.15 17.01
C PRO A 223 -4.33 -2.36 16.69
N LEU A 224 -5.23 -2.87 15.83
CA LEU A 224 -6.55 -2.29 15.62
C LEU A 224 -7.39 -2.37 16.90
N SER A 225 -7.47 -3.55 17.54
CA SER A 225 -8.24 -3.77 18.77
C SER A 225 -7.69 -2.96 19.95
N GLU A 226 -6.40 -2.70 19.97
CA GLU A 226 -5.72 -1.90 21.00
C GLU A 226 -5.78 -0.39 20.74
N GLY A 227 -6.36 0.06 19.63
CA GLY A 227 -6.38 1.46 19.24
C GLY A 227 -4.99 2.04 18.85
N LYS A 228 -4.02 1.17 18.59
CA LYS A 228 -2.65 1.54 18.16
C LYS A 228 -2.52 1.70 16.65
N LEU A 229 -3.47 1.18 15.89
CA LEU A 229 -3.57 1.30 14.44
C LEU A 229 -4.93 1.86 14.07
N LYS A 230 -4.97 2.80 13.13
CA LYS A 230 -6.18 3.26 12.44
C LYS A 230 -6.01 3.06 10.96
N ILE A 231 -7.09 2.64 10.27
CA ILE A 231 -7.14 2.48 8.83
C ILE A 231 -8.26 3.38 8.32
N VAL A 232 -7.97 4.27 7.38
CA VAL A 232 -8.90 5.27 6.86
C VAL A 232 -8.93 5.27 5.35
N GLY A 233 -10.09 5.63 4.78
CA GLY A 233 -10.28 5.86 3.36
C GLY A 233 -10.28 7.34 3.02
N ALA A 234 -9.66 7.70 1.89
CA ALA A 234 -9.59 9.06 1.39
C ALA A 234 -9.76 9.12 -0.12
N TYR A 235 -10.21 10.26 -0.60
CA TYR A 235 -10.40 10.58 -2.01
C TYR A 235 -9.63 11.84 -2.36
N TYR A 236 -8.82 11.78 -3.41
CA TYR A 236 -8.06 12.92 -3.93
C TYR A 236 -8.73 13.47 -5.19
N ASP A 237 -9.16 14.69 -5.12
CA ASP A 237 -9.71 15.47 -6.23
C ASP A 237 -8.55 16.09 -7.03
N LEU A 238 -8.44 15.73 -8.31
CA LEU A 238 -7.34 16.16 -9.18
C LEU A 238 -7.44 17.64 -9.58
N ASP A 239 -8.65 18.19 -9.63
CA ASP A 239 -8.87 19.57 -10.08
C ASP A 239 -8.56 20.56 -8.96
N THR A 240 -8.95 20.25 -7.74
CA THR A 240 -8.75 21.14 -6.59
C THR A 240 -7.50 20.82 -5.78
N GLY A 241 -6.98 19.61 -5.88
CA GLY A 241 -5.87 19.13 -5.03
C GLY A 241 -6.30 18.71 -3.63
N LYS A 242 -7.59 18.76 -3.30
CA LYS A 242 -8.13 18.42 -1.98
C LYS A 242 -8.12 16.90 -1.77
N VAL A 243 -7.71 16.50 -0.58
CA VAL A 243 -7.90 15.13 -0.09
C VAL A 243 -9.01 15.12 0.95
N GLU A 244 -10.08 14.38 0.68
CA GLU A 244 -11.19 14.17 1.58
C GLU A 244 -11.07 12.82 2.26
N PHE A 245 -11.04 12.80 3.60
CA PHE A 245 -11.02 11.59 4.42
C PHE A 245 -12.46 11.24 4.78
N PHE A 246 -13.09 10.35 4.03
CA PHE A 246 -14.52 10.05 4.13
C PHE A 246 -14.83 8.80 4.96
N ASP A 247 -13.94 7.81 5.01
CA ASP A 247 -14.08 6.59 5.81
C ASP A 247 -13.05 6.62 6.94
N ARG A 248 -13.46 7.07 8.12
CA ARG A 248 -12.55 7.33 9.25
C ARG A 248 -12.54 6.24 10.33
N GLY A 249 -13.39 5.18 10.20
CA GLY A 249 -13.51 4.08 11.15
C GLY A 249 -14.39 4.39 12.33
#